data_dbf450b4d9d63ff852567b8e874bde29
#
_entry.id   dbf450b4d9d63ff852567b8e874bde29
#
_cell.length_a   1.000
_cell.length_b   1.000
_cell.length_c   1.000
_cell.angle_alpha   90.00
_cell.angle_beta   90.00
_cell.angle_gamma   90.00
#
_symmetry.space_group_name_H-M   'P 1'
#
loop_
_entity.id
_entity.type
_entity.pdbx_description
1 polymer ?
#
loop_
_entity_poly.entity_id
_entity_poly.type
_entity_poly.pdbx_seq_one_letter_code
_entity_poly.pdbx_strand_id
1 'polypeptide(L)'
;MMAAVLLLALWSAKAHGVAPPQPVRVGLDAEFGLDNSTSAQAVELGMRTAIAEINRAGGVLNGRPIELVTKDHRSIPARGIRNIEEFARMPDLVAVFGGRFSPVIIEELPTLKATRTLFMATWSSAEGIIDNGMKPNYVYRLSLRDSLAMPKLLQTARKRGLPKVGLLLTNTSWGRSNLAAAEKFAEANKDITIVRTAWYNWRDQTLVAKYNALRSAGAQVVVLVANDDEAAVLVREVAALPKSERVPILSHWGVTGGEFVRQAGPALNQVDFSVIQTFSFFRADRSQLERFMRNVATVSKVRRIEDIQGPVGVAHAYDLMHILARAIDQAGSTDRKAVRDALEKLRSYRGLVKTYAPPFTPTRHEALSARELLIARYRADGVIVPTDD
;
A
#
# COMPACT_ATOMS: atom_id res chain seq x y z
N MET A 1 -77.37 -32.23 -31.80
CA MET A 1 -76.16 -31.39 -31.96
C MET A 1 -75.60 -31.10 -30.59
N MET A 2 -74.54 -31.79 -30.22
CA MET A 2 -73.84 -31.59 -28.93
C MET A 2 -72.56 -30.80 -29.19
N ALA A 3 -72.45 -29.65 -28.59
CA ALA A 3 -71.21 -28.84 -28.68
C ALA A 3 -70.25 -29.25 -27.56
N ALA A 4 -69.07 -29.69 -27.92
CA ALA A 4 -67.98 -30.00 -27.01
C ALA A 4 -67.19 -28.71 -26.70
N VAL A 5 -67.12 -28.32 -25.42
CA VAL A 5 -66.28 -27.22 -24.95
C VAL A 5 -64.95 -27.76 -24.54
N LEU A 6 -63.87 -27.42 -25.28
CA LEU A 6 -62.50 -27.69 -24.94
C LEU A 6 -62.03 -26.64 -23.92
N LEU A 7 -61.75 -27.05 -22.68
CA LEU A 7 -61.04 -26.25 -21.66
C LEU A 7 -59.52 -26.39 -21.90
N LEU A 8 -58.87 -25.33 -22.38
CA LEU A 8 -57.42 -25.18 -22.41
C LEU A 8 -56.93 -24.73 -21.04
N ALA A 9 -56.32 -25.63 -20.29
CA ALA A 9 -55.63 -25.31 -19.05
C ALA A 9 -54.26 -24.68 -19.39
N LEU A 10 -54.14 -23.35 -19.22
CA LEU A 10 -52.86 -22.63 -19.29
C LEU A 10 -52.04 -22.93 -18.01
N TRP A 11 -51.02 -23.77 -18.14
CA TRP A 11 -50.03 -23.99 -17.08
C TRP A 11 -49.05 -22.84 -17.11
N SER A 12 -49.22 -21.84 -16.21
CA SER A 12 -48.22 -20.79 -15.95
C SER A 12 -47.05 -21.40 -15.18
N ALA A 13 -46.00 -21.73 -15.88
CA ALA A 13 -44.69 -22.06 -15.27
C ALA A 13 -44.15 -20.81 -14.57
N LYS A 14 -44.32 -20.72 -13.24
CA LYS A 14 -43.60 -19.72 -12.43
C LYS A 14 -42.10 -20.04 -12.58
N ALA A 15 -41.38 -19.24 -13.34
CA ALA A 15 -39.90 -19.22 -13.32
C ALA A 15 -39.49 -18.84 -11.89
N HIS A 16 -39.03 -19.81 -11.11
CA HIS A 16 -38.38 -19.57 -9.84
C HIS A 16 -37.05 -18.88 -10.19
N GLY A 17 -37.03 -17.55 -10.14
CA GLY A 17 -35.77 -16.80 -10.24
C GLY A 17 -34.87 -17.28 -9.09
N VAL A 18 -33.74 -17.90 -9.45
CA VAL A 18 -32.70 -18.25 -8.47
C VAL A 18 -32.25 -16.93 -7.85
N ALA A 19 -32.36 -16.82 -6.53
CA ALA A 19 -31.89 -15.63 -5.82
C ALA A 19 -30.41 -15.40 -6.15
N PRO A 20 -29.99 -14.16 -6.40
CA PRO A 20 -28.59 -13.88 -6.72
C PRO A 20 -27.69 -14.43 -5.59
N PRO A 21 -26.55 -15.02 -5.94
CA PRO A 21 -25.64 -15.59 -4.94
C PRO A 21 -25.17 -14.50 -3.98
N GLN A 22 -25.16 -14.83 -2.68
CA GLN A 22 -24.68 -13.92 -1.63
C GLN A 22 -23.25 -13.48 -1.90
N PRO A 23 -22.95 -12.17 -1.84
CA PRO A 23 -21.60 -11.68 -2.12
C PRO A 23 -20.59 -12.18 -1.08
N VAL A 24 -19.34 -12.32 -1.53
CA VAL A 24 -18.17 -12.45 -0.63
C VAL A 24 -17.69 -11.05 -0.31
N ARG A 25 -17.60 -10.68 0.97
CA ARG A 25 -17.19 -9.33 1.38
C ARG A 25 -15.72 -9.22 1.66
N VAL A 26 -15.12 -8.11 1.24
CA VAL A 26 -13.77 -7.68 1.62
C VAL A 26 -13.85 -6.27 2.19
N GLY A 27 -13.12 -6.03 3.28
CA GLY A 27 -13.05 -4.73 3.94
C GLY A 27 -11.87 -3.91 3.41
N LEU A 28 -12.00 -2.58 3.46
CA LEU A 28 -10.89 -1.65 3.38
C LEU A 28 -11.02 -0.66 4.53
N ASP A 29 -10.06 -0.71 5.47
CA ASP A 29 -9.92 0.29 6.53
C ASP A 29 -8.78 1.24 6.20
N ALA A 30 -9.10 2.49 5.91
CA ALA A 30 -8.12 3.47 5.46
C ALA A 30 -8.50 4.90 5.91
N GLU A 31 -7.65 5.84 5.58
CA GLU A 31 -7.74 7.25 6.01
C GLU A 31 -8.55 8.14 5.07
N PHE A 32 -9.75 7.75 4.69
CA PHE A 32 -10.59 8.47 3.70
C PHE A 32 -10.94 9.91 4.09
N GLY A 33 -11.10 10.17 5.39
CA GLY A 33 -11.49 11.48 5.90
C GLY A 33 -10.32 12.44 6.19
N LEU A 34 -9.13 12.17 5.69
CA LEU A 34 -8.01 13.12 5.70
C LEU A 34 -8.03 13.92 4.39
N ASP A 35 -8.12 15.24 4.50
CA ASP A 35 -8.38 16.15 3.38
C ASP A 35 -7.35 16.04 2.22
N ASN A 36 -6.10 15.75 2.55
CA ASN A 36 -5.02 15.68 1.58
C ASN A 36 -4.52 14.26 1.32
N SER A 37 -5.13 13.23 1.89
CA SER A 37 -4.70 11.85 1.69
C SER A 37 -5.30 11.28 0.42
N THR A 38 -4.45 10.88 -0.52
CA THR A 38 -4.85 10.17 -1.75
C THR A 38 -4.56 8.68 -1.67
N SER A 39 -3.90 8.23 -0.61
CA SER A 39 -3.50 6.83 -0.43
C SER A 39 -4.70 5.89 -0.26
N ALA A 40 -5.72 6.30 0.50
CA ALA A 40 -6.93 5.51 0.66
C ALA A 40 -7.64 5.29 -0.68
N GLN A 41 -7.79 6.36 -1.48
CA GLN A 41 -8.37 6.33 -2.81
C GLN A 41 -7.53 5.49 -3.80
N ALA A 42 -6.20 5.55 -3.68
CA ALA A 42 -5.31 4.73 -4.51
C ALA A 42 -5.48 3.23 -4.23
N VAL A 43 -5.50 2.83 -2.95
CA VAL A 43 -5.76 1.45 -2.55
C VAL A 43 -7.15 1.01 -3.01
N GLU A 44 -8.16 1.84 -2.77
CA GLU A 44 -9.54 1.58 -3.20
C GLU A 44 -9.64 1.41 -4.73
N LEU A 45 -8.96 2.25 -5.52
CA LEU A 45 -8.93 2.15 -6.98
C LEU A 45 -8.36 0.81 -7.43
N GLY A 46 -7.25 0.37 -6.85
CA GLY A 46 -6.65 -0.93 -7.11
C GLY A 46 -7.61 -2.08 -6.80
N MET A 47 -8.23 -2.06 -5.62
CA MET A 47 -9.21 -3.08 -5.21
C MET A 47 -10.43 -3.10 -6.12
N ARG A 48 -11.07 -1.94 -6.39
CA ARG A 48 -12.25 -1.87 -7.25
C ARG A 48 -11.95 -2.33 -8.68
N THR A 49 -10.76 -2.02 -9.19
CA THR A 49 -10.34 -2.49 -10.52
C THR A 49 -10.23 -4.02 -10.57
N ALA A 50 -9.59 -4.63 -9.56
CA ALA A 50 -9.49 -6.08 -9.45
C ALA A 50 -10.86 -6.74 -9.24
N ILE A 51 -11.69 -6.20 -8.34
CA ILE A 51 -13.04 -6.72 -8.05
C ILE A 51 -13.92 -6.68 -9.31
N ALA A 52 -13.91 -5.58 -10.06
CA ALA A 52 -14.68 -5.48 -11.29
C ALA A 52 -14.23 -6.52 -12.34
N GLU A 53 -12.93 -6.77 -12.43
CA GLU A 53 -12.39 -7.80 -13.31
C GLU A 53 -12.78 -9.21 -12.86
N ILE A 54 -12.62 -9.53 -11.57
CA ILE A 54 -12.99 -10.83 -10.98
C ILE A 54 -14.49 -11.09 -11.15
N ASN A 55 -15.33 -10.12 -10.82
CA ASN A 55 -16.79 -10.26 -10.92
C ASN A 55 -17.25 -10.44 -12.38
N ARG A 56 -16.62 -9.73 -13.31
CA ARG A 56 -16.90 -9.91 -14.76
C ARG A 56 -16.48 -11.29 -15.26
N ALA A 57 -15.45 -11.88 -14.66
CA ALA A 57 -15.00 -13.24 -14.98
C ALA A 57 -15.85 -14.34 -14.31
N GLY A 58 -16.92 -13.97 -13.59
CA GLY A 58 -17.82 -14.92 -12.93
C GLY A 58 -17.71 -14.95 -11.40
N GLY A 59 -16.96 -14.03 -10.79
CA GLY A 59 -16.79 -13.96 -9.33
C GLY A 59 -15.90 -15.06 -8.76
N VAL A 60 -16.13 -15.41 -7.49
CA VAL A 60 -15.45 -16.50 -6.76
C VAL A 60 -16.46 -17.55 -6.29
N LEU A 61 -15.99 -18.72 -5.82
CA LEU A 61 -16.84 -19.78 -5.27
C LEU A 61 -18.03 -20.11 -6.20
N ASN A 62 -17.75 -20.36 -7.48
CA ASN A 62 -18.76 -20.73 -8.49
C ASN A 62 -19.88 -19.68 -8.69
N GLY A 63 -19.54 -18.40 -8.76
CA GLY A 63 -20.46 -17.35 -9.17
C GLY A 63 -20.80 -16.30 -8.11
N ARG A 64 -20.18 -16.35 -6.95
CA ARG A 64 -20.40 -15.32 -5.91
C ARG A 64 -19.61 -14.04 -6.25
N PRO A 65 -20.25 -12.88 -6.37
CA PRO A 65 -19.54 -11.62 -6.60
C PRO A 65 -18.77 -11.20 -5.33
N ILE A 66 -17.69 -10.46 -5.52
CA ILE A 66 -16.98 -9.80 -4.42
C ILE A 66 -17.56 -8.40 -4.22
N GLU A 67 -17.84 -8.04 -2.98
CA GLU A 67 -18.33 -6.72 -2.54
C GLU A 67 -17.27 -6.05 -1.66
N LEU A 68 -16.94 -4.79 -1.96
CA LEU A 68 -16.04 -3.97 -1.15
C LEU A 68 -16.81 -3.14 -0.13
N VAL A 69 -16.44 -3.26 1.15
CA VAL A 69 -16.96 -2.43 2.25
C VAL A 69 -15.83 -1.55 2.78
N THR A 70 -16.01 -0.23 2.77
CA THR A 70 -14.98 0.73 3.22
C THR A 70 -15.31 1.29 4.61
N LYS A 71 -14.28 1.53 5.42
CA LYS A 71 -14.36 2.25 6.70
C LYS A 71 -13.21 3.25 6.81
N ASP A 72 -13.43 4.29 7.60
CA ASP A 72 -12.52 5.42 7.75
C ASP A 72 -11.97 5.51 9.18
N HIS A 73 -10.68 5.24 9.35
CA HIS A 73 -10.01 5.38 10.63
C HIS A 73 -9.41 6.79 10.85
N ARG A 74 -9.35 7.67 9.83
CA ARG A 74 -8.77 9.03 9.92
C ARG A 74 -7.39 9.09 10.58
N SER A 75 -6.55 8.07 10.38
CA SER A 75 -5.25 7.93 11.07
C SER A 75 -5.35 7.89 12.60
N ILE A 76 -6.50 7.46 13.17
CA ILE A 76 -6.76 7.35 14.61
C ILE A 76 -6.86 5.88 14.99
N PRO A 77 -5.89 5.32 15.77
CA PRO A 77 -5.86 3.89 16.11
C PRO A 77 -7.16 3.38 16.74
N ALA A 78 -7.74 4.12 17.69
CA ALA A 78 -9.01 3.72 18.32
C ALA A 78 -10.19 3.57 17.34
N ARG A 79 -10.17 4.27 16.20
CA ARG A 79 -11.15 4.09 15.14
C ARG A 79 -10.86 2.84 14.33
N GLY A 80 -9.58 2.61 13.97
CA GLY A 80 -9.16 1.38 13.30
C GLY A 80 -9.55 0.14 14.09
N ILE A 81 -9.26 0.11 15.40
CA ILE A 81 -9.66 -0.99 16.29
C ILE A 81 -11.17 -1.26 16.19
N ARG A 82 -12.02 -0.23 16.33
CA ARG A 82 -13.49 -0.39 16.18
C ARG A 82 -13.89 -0.88 14.81
N ASN A 83 -13.27 -0.36 13.75
CA ASN A 83 -13.54 -0.77 12.39
C ASN A 83 -13.24 -2.27 12.19
N ILE A 84 -12.12 -2.76 12.72
CA ILE A 84 -11.76 -4.19 12.70
C ILE A 84 -12.80 -5.03 13.46
N GLU A 85 -13.24 -4.60 14.65
CA GLU A 85 -14.29 -5.30 15.39
C GLU A 85 -15.61 -5.38 14.61
N GLU A 86 -16.00 -4.31 13.95
CA GLU A 86 -17.22 -4.26 13.13
C GLU A 86 -17.09 -5.15 11.90
N PHE A 87 -15.96 -5.11 11.19
CA PHE A 87 -15.66 -6.02 10.09
C PHE A 87 -15.67 -7.49 10.53
N ALA A 88 -15.11 -7.78 11.70
CA ALA A 88 -15.07 -9.13 12.23
C ALA A 88 -16.44 -9.77 12.41
N ARG A 89 -17.48 -8.97 12.68
CA ARG A 89 -18.87 -9.41 12.88
C ARG A 89 -19.66 -9.52 11.57
N MET A 90 -19.14 -9.01 10.45
CA MET A 90 -19.85 -9.06 9.17
C MET A 90 -19.88 -10.48 8.61
N PRO A 91 -21.07 -10.99 8.22
CA PRO A 91 -21.17 -12.28 7.54
C PRO A 91 -20.38 -12.26 6.22
N ASP A 92 -19.74 -13.38 5.89
CA ASP A 92 -18.99 -13.57 4.64
C ASP A 92 -17.88 -12.53 4.37
N LEU A 93 -17.45 -11.78 5.39
CA LEU A 93 -16.25 -10.95 5.28
C LEU A 93 -15.00 -11.79 5.49
N VAL A 94 -14.24 -11.94 4.42
CA VAL A 94 -13.07 -12.82 4.38
C VAL A 94 -11.82 -12.12 4.91
N ALA A 95 -11.55 -10.91 4.44
CA ALA A 95 -10.34 -10.17 4.79
C ALA A 95 -10.58 -8.66 4.84
N VAL A 96 -9.71 -7.95 5.56
CA VAL A 96 -9.64 -6.48 5.60
C VAL A 96 -8.32 -6.05 4.99
N PHE A 97 -8.37 -5.10 4.07
CA PHE A 97 -7.20 -4.41 3.52
C PHE A 97 -6.91 -3.17 4.35
N GLY A 98 -5.62 -2.87 4.58
CA GLY A 98 -5.19 -1.71 5.35
C GLY A 98 -4.62 -0.61 4.48
N GLY A 99 -4.72 0.63 4.98
CA GLY A 99 -4.15 1.83 4.39
C GLY A 99 -2.65 2.00 4.64
N ARG A 100 -2.15 3.26 4.58
CA ARG A 100 -0.70 3.54 4.66
C ARG A 100 -0.15 3.73 6.08
N PHE A 101 -0.99 3.95 7.09
CA PHE A 101 -0.53 4.36 8.43
C PHE A 101 -0.14 3.17 9.30
N SER A 102 1.14 2.82 9.31
CA SER A 102 1.69 1.74 10.16
C SER A 102 1.32 1.85 11.65
N PRO A 103 1.32 3.04 12.30
CA PRO A 103 0.93 3.16 13.70
C PRO A 103 -0.51 2.71 13.97
N VAL A 104 -1.45 2.93 13.04
CA VAL A 104 -2.84 2.46 13.19
C VAL A 104 -2.86 0.94 13.17
N ILE A 105 -2.24 0.32 12.16
CA ILE A 105 -2.24 -1.14 12.00
C ILE A 105 -1.57 -1.85 13.18
N ILE A 106 -0.49 -1.28 13.71
CA ILE A 106 0.20 -1.86 14.87
C ILE A 106 -0.72 -1.91 16.09
N GLU A 107 -1.52 -0.89 16.32
CA GLU A 107 -2.50 -0.86 17.40
C GLU A 107 -3.73 -1.76 17.12
N GLU A 108 -4.02 -2.10 15.88
CA GLU A 108 -5.07 -3.05 15.48
C GLU A 108 -4.66 -4.52 15.70
N LEU A 109 -3.36 -4.83 15.76
CA LEU A 109 -2.87 -6.21 15.81
C LEU A 109 -3.48 -7.07 16.93
N PRO A 110 -3.67 -6.58 18.19
CA PRO A 110 -4.34 -7.36 19.22
C PRO A 110 -5.76 -7.76 18.84
N THR A 111 -6.52 -6.84 18.22
CA THR A 111 -7.90 -7.08 17.76
C THR A 111 -7.95 -8.05 16.58
N LEU A 112 -7.04 -7.89 15.62
CA LEU A 112 -6.88 -8.83 14.50
C LEU A 112 -6.59 -10.25 15.00
N LYS A 113 -5.73 -10.39 16.01
CA LYS A 113 -5.45 -11.68 16.65
C LYS A 113 -6.67 -12.26 17.34
N ALA A 114 -7.37 -11.48 18.16
CA ALA A 114 -8.53 -11.92 18.93
C ALA A 114 -9.68 -12.37 18.02
N THR A 115 -9.92 -11.64 16.93
CA THR A 115 -11.00 -11.89 15.98
C THR A 115 -10.61 -12.86 14.86
N ARG A 116 -9.34 -13.23 14.74
CA ARG A 116 -8.77 -14.02 13.62
C ARG A 116 -9.15 -13.42 12.27
N THR A 117 -9.18 -12.09 12.18
CA THR A 117 -9.46 -11.39 10.93
C THR A 117 -8.23 -11.44 10.04
N LEU A 118 -8.37 -11.92 8.80
CA LEU A 118 -7.33 -11.82 7.79
C LEU A 118 -7.09 -10.36 7.46
N PHE A 119 -5.83 -9.94 7.51
CA PHE A 119 -5.43 -8.56 7.21
C PHE A 119 -4.40 -8.52 6.08
N MET A 120 -4.66 -7.65 5.11
CA MET A 120 -3.91 -7.51 3.88
C MET A 120 -3.30 -6.11 3.81
N ALA A 121 -2.03 -5.97 4.24
CA ALA A 121 -1.31 -4.69 4.22
C ALA A 121 -0.84 -4.35 2.80
N THR A 122 -1.30 -3.22 2.26
CA THR A 122 -1.05 -2.77 0.88
C THR A 122 -0.04 -1.64 0.76
N TRP A 123 0.23 -0.92 1.86
CA TRP A 123 1.12 0.25 1.84
C TRP A 123 2.02 0.37 3.07
N SER A 124 1.51 0.07 4.26
CA SER A 124 2.25 0.23 5.51
C SER A 124 3.49 -0.65 5.57
N SER A 125 4.62 -0.09 6.03
CA SER A 125 5.95 -0.66 5.88
C SER A 125 6.66 -1.06 7.18
N ALA A 126 6.13 -0.69 8.37
CA ALA A 126 6.80 -1.01 9.63
C ALA A 126 6.95 -2.52 9.85
N GLU A 127 8.10 -2.94 10.38
CA GLU A 127 8.44 -4.37 10.59
C GLU A 127 7.41 -5.08 11.46
N GLY A 128 6.99 -4.46 12.56
CA GLY A 128 6.07 -5.05 13.53
C GLY A 128 4.69 -5.42 12.99
N ILE A 129 4.34 -5.02 11.77
CA ILE A 129 3.08 -5.42 11.12
C ILE A 129 3.08 -6.91 10.81
N ILE A 130 4.18 -7.45 10.32
CA ILE A 130 4.32 -8.89 10.00
C ILE A 130 5.07 -9.64 11.10
N ASP A 131 6.14 -9.04 11.65
CA ASP A 131 6.91 -9.60 12.75
C ASP A 131 6.21 -9.31 14.10
N ASN A 132 4.92 -9.70 14.18
CA ASN A 132 3.98 -9.38 15.26
C ASN A 132 3.87 -10.47 16.35
N GLY A 133 4.59 -11.58 16.20
CA GLY A 133 4.59 -12.70 17.13
C GLY A 133 3.33 -13.58 17.12
N MET A 134 2.36 -13.32 16.26
CA MET A 134 1.14 -14.16 16.16
C MET A 134 1.47 -15.55 15.61
N LYS A 135 0.89 -16.58 16.23
CA LYS A 135 0.95 -17.98 15.76
C LYS A 135 -0.44 -18.62 15.92
N PRO A 136 -1.15 -18.94 14.83
CA PRO A 136 -0.85 -18.61 13.44
C PRO A 136 -0.98 -17.11 13.15
N ASN A 137 -0.19 -16.60 12.19
CA ASN A 137 -0.29 -15.22 11.74
C ASN A 137 -1.40 -15.06 10.70
N TYR A 138 -2.26 -14.06 10.87
CA TYR A 138 -3.36 -13.72 9.96
C TYR A 138 -3.09 -12.43 9.17
N VAL A 139 -1.87 -11.87 9.26
CA VAL A 139 -1.47 -10.65 8.56
C VAL A 139 -0.54 -10.98 7.41
N TYR A 140 -0.85 -10.48 6.22
CA TYR A 140 -0.08 -10.62 4.99
C TYR A 140 0.27 -9.25 4.44
N ARG A 141 1.41 -9.12 3.77
CA ARG A 141 1.84 -7.86 3.20
C ARG A 141 2.33 -8.00 1.75
N LEU A 142 1.73 -7.20 0.87
CA LEU A 142 2.28 -6.86 -0.42
C LEU A 142 2.57 -5.36 -0.39
N SER A 143 3.71 -5.01 0.15
CA SER A 143 4.14 -3.64 0.38
C SER A 143 5.65 -3.60 0.61
N LEU A 144 6.23 -2.42 0.71
CA LEU A 144 7.59 -2.21 1.19
C LEU A 144 7.69 -2.63 2.65
N ARG A 145 8.89 -3.04 3.09
CA ARG A 145 9.23 -3.14 4.51
C ARG A 145 10.46 -2.29 4.81
N ASP A 146 10.51 -1.76 6.03
CA ASP A 146 11.55 -0.79 6.42
C ASP A 146 12.95 -1.40 6.39
N SER A 147 13.08 -2.71 6.72
CA SER A 147 14.36 -3.45 6.63
C SER A 147 14.87 -3.65 5.19
N LEU A 148 14.07 -3.35 4.19
CA LEU A 148 14.47 -3.29 2.78
C LEU A 148 14.62 -1.83 2.32
N ALA A 149 13.75 -0.92 2.81
CA ALA A 149 13.74 0.48 2.42
C ALA A 149 15.00 1.22 2.83
N MET A 150 15.36 1.14 4.12
CA MET A 150 16.53 1.86 4.63
C MET A 150 17.84 1.39 4.02
N PRO A 151 18.13 0.08 3.88
CA PRO A 151 19.29 -0.37 3.11
C PRO A 151 19.34 0.17 1.67
N LYS A 152 18.20 0.19 0.95
CA LYS A 152 18.17 0.73 -0.43
C LYS A 152 18.48 2.23 -0.46
N LEU A 153 17.89 3.02 0.45
CA LEU A 153 18.17 4.48 0.53
C LEU A 153 19.63 4.75 0.90
N LEU A 154 20.18 4.03 1.88
CA LEU A 154 21.58 4.16 2.29
C LEU A 154 22.56 3.70 1.19
N GLN A 155 22.26 2.59 0.50
CA GLN A 155 23.03 2.16 -0.67
C GLN A 155 22.99 3.19 -1.80
N THR A 156 21.85 3.85 -2.01
CA THR A 156 21.73 4.92 -3.00
C THR A 156 22.58 6.12 -2.61
N ALA A 157 22.58 6.53 -1.34
CA ALA A 157 23.46 7.58 -0.84
C ALA A 157 24.93 7.23 -1.10
N ARG A 158 25.35 6.01 -0.76
CA ARG A 158 26.69 5.50 -1.01
C ARG A 158 27.09 5.53 -2.51
N LYS A 159 26.22 5.03 -3.38
CA LYS A 159 26.44 5.04 -4.84
C LYS A 159 26.62 6.44 -5.41
N ARG A 160 25.92 7.44 -4.82
CA ARG A 160 26.06 8.85 -5.17
C ARG A 160 27.30 9.52 -4.56
N GLY A 161 28.16 8.78 -3.83
CA GLY A 161 29.35 9.33 -3.18
C GLY A 161 29.04 10.17 -1.93
N LEU A 162 27.90 9.94 -1.28
CA LEU A 162 27.39 10.69 -0.13
C LEU A 162 27.31 9.80 1.13
N PRO A 163 28.43 9.27 1.65
CA PRO A 163 28.41 8.28 2.72
C PRO A 163 28.02 8.83 4.11
N LYS A 164 28.02 10.13 4.32
CA LYS A 164 27.66 10.76 5.59
C LYS A 164 26.18 11.13 5.56
N VAL A 165 25.35 10.36 6.25
CA VAL A 165 23.88 10.45 6.17
C VAL A 165 23.30 11.05 7.44
N GLY A 166 22.43 12.05 7.29
CA GLY A 166 21.53 12.52 8.34
C GLY A 166 20.18 11.83 8.23
N LEU A 167 19.60 11.38 9.34
CA LEU A 167 18.26 10.81 9.37
C LEU A 167 17.26 11.85 9.92
N LEU A 168 16.19 12.14 9.17
CA LEU A 168 15.06 12.96 9.63
C LEU A 168 13.81 12.08 9.68
N LEU A 169 13.40 11.72 10.89
CA LEU A 169 12.42 10.66 11.13
C LEU A 169 11.20 11.19 11.88
N THR A 170 10.02 10.67 11.52
CA THR A 170 8.81 10.90 12.31
C THR A 170 8.87 10.21 13.68
N ASN A 171 8.43 10.89 14.74
CA ASN A 171 8.40 10.35 16.11
C ASN A 171 7.21 9.39 16.31
N THR A 172 7.20 8.29 15.57
CA THR A 172 6.17 7.25 15.58
C THR A 172 6.82 5.85 15.58
N SER A 173 6.00 4.80 15.72
CA SER A 173 6.47 3.42 15.55
C SER A 173 7.11 3.19 14.17
N TRP A 174 6.63 3.85 13.12
CA TRP A 174 7.21 3.80 11.78
C TRP A 174 8.61 4.42 11.72
N GLY A 175 8.81 5.59 12.32
CA GLY A 175 10.15 6.21 12.39
C GLY A 175 11.14 5.35 13.17
N ARG A 176 10.70 4.73 14.28
CA ARG A 176 11.55 3.81 15.06
C ARG A 176 11.91 2.54 14.30
N SER A 177 10.98 1.97 13.53
CA SER A 177 11.23 0.83 12.63
C SER A 177 12.31 1.17 11.61
N ASN A 178 12.25 2.36 11.01
CA ASN A 178 13.24 2.84 10.05
C ASN A 178 14.61 3.11 10.69
N LEU A 179 14.65 3.68 11.91
CA LEU A 179 15.92 3.87 12.63
C LEU A 179 16.63 2.54 12.85
N ALA A 180 15.92 1.56 13.41
CA ALA A 180 16.50 0.23 13.68
C ALA A 180 17.02 -0.43 12.38
N ALA A 181 16.31 -0.30 11.28
CA ALA A 181 16.76 -0.82 9.98
C ALA A 181 18.01 -0.09 9.45
N ALA A 182 18.09 1.23 9.63
CA ALA A 182 19.22 2.05 9.21
C ALA A 182 20.47 1.73 10.04
N GLU A 183 20.35 1.68 11.35
CA GLU A 183 21.45 1.35 12.28
C GLU A 183 22.02 -0.04 12.00
N LYS A 184 21.14 -1.04 11.87
CA LYS A 184 21.55 -2.42 11.52
C LYS A 184 22.31 -2.46 10.20
N PHE A 185 21.89 -1.68 9.19
CA PHE A 185 22.60 -1.61 7.93
C PHE A 185 23.97 -0.94 8.09
N ALA A 186 24.05 0.20 8.78
CA ALA A 186 25.30 0.94 8.99
C ALA A 186 26.33 0.13 9.84
N GLU A 187 25.86 -0.65 10.82
CA GLU A 187 26.71 -1.56 11.58
C GLU A 187 27.42 -2.58 10.69
N ALA A 188 26.70 -3.10 9.69
CA ALA A 188 27.22 -4.08 8.74
C ALA A 188 28.01 -3.46 7.56
N ASN A 189 27.93 -2.14 7.35
CA ASN A 189 28.53 -1.43 6.22
C ASN A 189 29.30 -0.19 6.71
N LYS A 190 30.56 -0.37 7.07
CA LYS A 190 31.41 0.67 7.71
C LYS A 190 31.80 1.83 6.79
N ASP A 191 31.52 1.72 5.50
CA ASP A 191 31.71 2.74 4.49
C ASP A 191 30.56 3.74 4.39
N ILE A 192 29.53 3.61 5.26
CA ILE A 192 28.46 4.59 5.43
C ILE A 192 28.31 4.96 6.91
N THR A 193 28.04 6.22 7.19
CA THR A 193 27.96 6.75 8.55
C THR A 193 26.67 7.53 8.75
N ILE A 194 25.86 7.15 9.74
CA ILE A 194 24.75 7.95 10.24
C ILE A 194 25.34 9.01 11.17
N VAL A 195 25.48 10.26 10.69
CA VAL A 195 26.14 11.33 11.46
C VAL A 195 25.24 11.89 12.54
N ARG A 196 23.92 11.89 12.32
CA ARG A 196 22.90 12.35 13.29
C ARG A 196 21.52 11.89 12.91
N THR A 197 20.69 11.63 13.92
CA THR A 197 19.24 11.44 13.79
C THR A 197 18.51 12.61 14.41
N ALA A 198 17.53 13.17 13.68
CA ALA A 198 16.62 14.20 14.16
C ALA A 198 15.18 13.68 14.07
N TRP A 199 14.38 14.01 15.08
CA TRP A 199 13.00 13.59 15.18
C TRP A 199 12.05 14.77 15.01
N TYR A 200 10.92 14.55 14.33
CA TYR A 200 9.83 15.50 14.21
C TYR A 200 8.50 14.82 14.55
N ASN A 201 7.50 15.61 14.91
CA ASN A 201 6.14 15.11 15.14
C ASN A 201 5.26 15.42 13.93
N TRP A 202 4.25 14.60 13.69
CA TRP A 202 3.24 14.92 12.70
C TRP A 202 2.61 16.27 12.98
N ARG A 203 2.39 17.05 11.92
CA ARG A 203 1.91 18.44 11.94
C ARG A 203 2.92 19.48 12.45
N ASP A 204 4.20 19.13 12.61
CA ASP A 204 5.24 20.15 12.81
C ASP A 204 5.21 21.13 11.62
N GLN A 205 5.11 22.42 11.91
CA GLN A 205 4.97 23.47 10.92
C GLN A 205 6.30 23.90 10.29
N THR A 206 7.42 23.45 10.85
CA THR A 206 8.77 23.73 10.36
C THR A 206 9.72 22.57 10.66
N LEU A 207 10.58 22.25 9.71
CA LEU A 207 11.57 21.19 9.82
C LEU A 207 13.01 21.70 9.54
N VAL A 208 13.15 22.96 9.07
CA VAL A 208 14.44 23.51 8.64
C VAL A 208 15.50 23.53 9.75
N ALA A 209 15.11 23.80 11.00
CA ALA A 209 16.06 23.76 12.11
C ALA A 209 16.64 22.35 12.32
N LYS A 210 15.81 21.30 12.19
CA LYS A 210 16.21 19.90 12.25
C LYS A 210 17.12 19.52 11.08
N TYR A 211 16.74 19.93 9.87
CA TYR A 211 17.56 19.76 8.65
C TYR A 211 18.93 20.42 8.79
N ASN A 212 19.00 21.67 9.26
CA ASN A 212 20.25 22.39 9.48
C ASN A 212 21.11 21.70 10.56
N ALA A 213 20.51 21.15 11.61
CA ALA A 213 21.23 20.39 12.64
C ALA A 213 21.89 19.11 12.07
N LEU A 214 21.25 18.46 11.08
CA LEU A 214 21.83 17.33 10.36
C LEU A 214 23.01 17.78 9.51
N ARG A 215 22.88 18.87 8.74
CA ARG A 215 23.96 19.44 7.94
C ARG A 215 25.16 19.86 8.79
N SER A 216 24.91 20.57 9.88
CA SER A 216 25.97 20.99 10.82
C SER A 216 26.71 19.82 11.45
N ALA A 217 26.07 18.64 11.56
CA ALA A 217 26.72 17.39 11.95
C ALA A 217 27.52 16.73 10.79
N GLY A 218 27.57 17.34 9.62
CA GLY A 218 28.32 16.89 8.47
C GLY A 218 27.53 15.96 7.52
N ALA A 219 26.21 15.94 7.58
CA ALA A 219 25.39 15.18 6.64
C ALA A 219 25.58 15.70 5.21
N GLN A 220 25.87 14.81 4.29
CA GLN A 220 25.99 15.06 2.85
C GLN A 220 24.68 14.78 2.10
N VAL A 221 23.78 14.04 2.75
CA VAL A 221 22.44 13.69 2.29
C VAL A 221 21.52 13.53 3.49
N VAL A 222 20.25 13.86 3.35
CA VAL A 222 19.22 13.58 4.37
C VAL A 222 18.34 12.45 3.88
N VAL A 223 18.23 11.38 4.67
CA VAL A 223 17.21 10.35 4.51
C VAL A 223 15.98 10.78 5.30
N LEU A 224 14.87 10.97 4.59
CA LEU A 224 13.62 11.49 5.13
C LEU A 224 12.58 10.37 5.26
N VAL A 225 12.04 10.16 6.46
CA VAL A 225 10.88 9.31 6.70
C VAL A 225 9.70 10.20 7.07
N ALA A 226 8.89 10.54 6.09
CA ALA A 226 7.77 11.48 6.23
C ALA A 226 6.59 11.10 5.35
N ASN A 227 5.43 11.65 5.72
CA ASN A 227 4.27 11.73 4.84
C ASN A 227 4.33 13.01 3.99
N ASP A 228 3.31 13.23 3.22
CA ASP A 228 3.22 14.32 2.23
C ASP A 228 3.27 15.72 2.85
N ASP A 229 2.55 15.97 3.94
CA ASP A 229 2.45 17.30 4.55
C ASP A 229 3.81 17.80 5.07
N GLU A 230 4.47 17.01 5.91
CA GLU A 230 5.76 17.38 6.51
C GLU A 230 6.90 17.40 5.48
N ALA A 231 6.84 16.49 4.49
CA ALA A 231 7.81 16.51 3.41
C ALA A 231 7.66 17.77 2.54
N ALA A 232 6.44 18.23 2.28
CA ALA A 232 6.19 19.46 1.54
C ALA A 232 6.68 20.70 2.31
N VAL A 233 6.48 20.74 3.63
CA VAL A 233 7.05 21.77 4.51
C VAL A 233 8.56 21.80 4.35
N LEU A 234 9.24 20.67 4.53
CA LEU A 234 10.69 20.58 4.42
C LEU A 234 11.20 21.03 3.04
N VAL A 235 10.56 20.57 1.97
CA VAL A 235 10.98 20.91 0.60
C VAL A 235 10.90 22.42 0.35
N ARG A 236 9.81 23.08 0.77
CA ARG A 236 9.69 24.54 0.65
C ARG A 236 10.75 25.29 1.44
N GLU A 237 11.04 24.82 2.65
CA GLU A 237 12.05 25.44 3.52
C GLU A 237 13.46 25.23 2.96
N VAL A 238 13.81 24.03 2.46
CA VAL A 238 15.10 23.74 1.83
C VAL A 238 15.26 24.54 0.54
N ALA A 239 14.22 24.69 -0.28
CA ALA A 239 14.26 25.50 -1.48
C ALA A 239 14.51 26.98 -1.20
N ALA A 240 14.16 27.48 -0.01
CA ALA A 240 14.42 28.85 0.41
C ALA A 240 15.86 29.09 0.89
N LEU A 241 16.65 28.03 1.19
CA LEU A 241 18.04 28.16 1.57
C LEU A 241 18.91 28.53 0.37
N PRO A 242 20.10 29.12 0.59
CA PRO A 242 21.13 29.26 -0.45
C PRO A 242 21.45 27.89 -1.08
N LYS A 243 21.71 27.83 -2.39
CA LYS A 243 22.01 26.56 -3.09
C LYS A 243 23.16 25.79 -2.46
N SER A 244 24.22 26.47 -1.99
CA SER A 244 25.36 25.89 -1.29
C SER A 244 25.02 25.22 0.04
N GLU A 245 23.84 25.50 0.55
CA GLU A 245 23.35 24.96 1.81
C GLU A 245 22.34 23.82 1.64
N ARG A 246 22.04 23.42 0.42
CA ARG A 246 21.11 22.34 0.13
C ARG A 246 21.86 21.03 -0.08
N VAL A 247 21.53 20.01 0.70
CA VAL A 247 21.96 18.63 0.45
C VAL A 247 20.80 17.81 -0.11
N PRO A 248 21.08 16.76 -0.91
CA PRO A 248 20.03 15.90 -1.45
C PRO A 248 19.14 15.28 -0.37
N ILE A 249 17.89 15.04 -0.72
CA ILE A 249 16.93 14.33 0.12
C ILE A 249 16.54 13.00 -0.54
N LEU A 250 16.80 11.90 0.16
CA LEU A 250 16.32 10.57 -0.22
C LEU A 250 15.14 10.22 0.69
N SER A 251 13.95 10.20 0.13
CA SER A 251 12.72 10.03 0.90
C SER A 251 12.19 8.61 0.90
N HIS A 252 11.66 8.19 2.05
CA HIS A 252 10.76 7.06 2.12
C HIS A 252 9.46 7.39 1.38
N TRP A 253 8.70 6.38 0.97
CA TRP A 253 7.55 6.52 0.07
C TRP A 253 6.27 7.12 0.68
N GLY A 254 6.22 7.39 1.99
CA GLY A 254 5.07 8.01 2.64
C GLY A 254 4.59 9.30 1.97
N VAL A 255 5.51 10.04 1.36
CA VAL A 255 5.26 11.27 0.61
C VAL A 255 4.36 11.08 -0.62
N THR A 256 4.22 9.85 -1.11
CA THR A 256 3.47 9.56 -2.35
C THR A 256 1.99 9.27 -2.11
N GLY A 257 1.55 9.30 -0.86
CA GLY A 257 0.17 8.96 -0.47
C GLY A 257 -0.75 10.15 -0.23
N GLY A 258 -0.35 11.36 -0.61
CA GLY A 258 -1.13 12.58 -0.42
C GLY A 258 -0.84 13.62 -1.49
N GLU A 259 -1.02 14.89 -1.15
CA GLU A 259 -0.94 16.03 -2.06
C GLU A 259 0.47 16.68 -2.08
N PHE A 260 1.53 15.89 -1.88
CA PHE A 260 2.91 16.36 -1.76
C PHE A 260 3.32 17.32 -2.88
N VAL A 261 3.07 16.94 -4.14
CA VAL A 261 3.45 17.74 -5.31
C VAL A 261 2.75 19.12 -5.30
N ARG A 262 1.44 19.13 -5.04
CA ARG A 262 0.64 20.35 -4.98
C ARG A 262 1.10 21.25 -3.84
N GLN A 263 1.38 20.68 -2.67
CA GLN A 263 1.80 21.41 -1.47
C GLN A 263 3.24 21.92 -1.56
N ALA A 264 4.16 21.12 -2.10
CA ALA A 264 5.54 21.55 -2.32
C ALA A 264 5.64 22.61 -3.45
N GLY A 265 4.76 22.50 -4.45
CA GLY A 265 4.71 23.43 -5.57
C GLY A 265 6.03 23.55 -6.32
N PRO A 266 6.38 24.75 -6.86
CA PRO A 266 7.62 24.96 -7.61
C PRO A 266 8.90 24.70 -6.81
N ALA A 267 8.84 24.68 -5.49
CA ALA A 267 9.99 24.38 -4.62
C ALA A 267 10.55 22.99 -4.86
N LEU A 268 9.70 22.03 -5.23
CA LEU A 268 10.11 20.64 -5.52
C LEU A 268 11.16 20.57 -6.66
N ASN A 269 11.04 21.44 -7.65
CA ASN A 269 11.99 21.48 -8.77
C ASN A 269 13.35 22.16 -8.42
N GLN A 270 13.47 22.73 -7.22
CA GLN A 270 14.65 23.39 -6.73
C GLN A 270 15.48 22.56 -5.75
N VAL A 271 14.99 21.39 -5.36
CA VAL A 271 15.60 20.47 -4.39
C VAL A 271 15.92 19.16 -5.09
N ASP A 272 17.12 18.62 -4.86
CA ASP A 272 17.41 17.24 -5.26
C ASP A 272 16.64 16.27 -4.36
N PHE A 273 15.46 15.86 -4.83
CA PHE A 273 14.54 15.03 -4.10
C PHE A 273 14.28 13.72 -4.85
N SER A 274 14.60 12.61 -4.20
CA SER A 274 14.33 11.26 -4.71
C SER A 274 13.50 10.48 -3.71
N VAL A 275 12.69 9.53 -4.20
CA VAL A 275 11.77 8.73 -3.38
C VAL A 275 11.92 7.25 -3.72
N ILE A 276 11.92 6.40 -2.69
CA ILE A 276 11.90 4.95 -2.89
C ILE A 276 10.52 4.48 -3.35
N GLN A 277 10.49 3.54 -4.29
CA GLN A 277 9.29 2.88 -4.79
C GLN A 277 9.51 1.37 -4.90
N THR A 278 8.44 0.62 -5.03
CA THR A 278 8.44 -0.84 -5.27
C THR A 278 7.82 -1.20 -6.61
N PHE A 279 7.24 -0.23 -7.28
CA PHE A 279 6.58 -0.39 -8.56
C PHE A 279 6.56 0.93 -9.33
N SER A 280 6.58 0.81 -10.66
CA SER A 280 6.32 1.93 -11.57
C SER A 280 5.58 1.43 -12.79
N PHE A 281 4.48 2.08 -13.16
CA PHE A 281 3.75 1.80 -14.40
C PHE A 281 4.63 1.95 -15.65
N PHE A 282 5.67 2.78 -15.60
CA PHE A 282 6.63 2.98 -16.70
C PHE A 282 7.58 1.79 -16.91
N ARG A 283 7.67 0.86 -15.93
CA ARG A 283 8.48 -0.37 -16.00
C ARG A 283 7.63 -1.64 -15.93
N ALA A 284 6.31 -1.53 -15.93
CA ALA A 284 5.40 -2.66 -15.87
C ALA A 284 5.47 -3.53 -17.12
N ASP A 285 5.23 -4.83 -16.97
CA ASP A 285 5.02 -5.72 -18.12
C ASP A 285 3.87 -5.20 -18.98
N ARG A 286 4.11 -5.06 -20.28
CA ARG A 286 3.17 -4.43 -21.21
C ARG A 286 1.81 -5.11 -21.19
N SER A 287 1.76 -6.44 -21.19
CA SER A 287 0.49 -7.19 -21.25
C SER A 287 -0.32 -7.01 -19.96
N GLN A 288 0.34 -6.97 -18.79
CA GLN A 288 -0.32 -6.72 -17.51
C GLN A 288 -0.78 -5.27 -17.38
N LEU A 289 0.02 -4.33 -17.86
CA LEU A 289 -0.35 -2.92 -17.91
C LEU A 289 -1.58 -2.68 -18.79
N GLU A 290 -1.61 -3.21 -20.01
CA GLU A 290 -2.75 -3.10 -20.91
C GLU A 290 -4.02 -3.72 -20.32
N ARG A 291 -3.88 -4.89 -19.64
CA ARG A 291 -4.99 -5.53 -18.92
C ARG A 291 -5.51 -4.63 -17.81
N PHE A 292 -4.61 -4.10 -16.95
CA PHE A 292 -4.96 -3.19 -15.87
C PHE A 292 -5.65 -1.94 -16.40
N MET A 293 -5.09 -1.28 -17.44
CA MET A 293 -5.65 -0.04 -18.01
C MET A 293 -7.04 -0.22 -18.63
N ARG A 294 -7.30 -1.37 -19.26
CA ARG A 294 -8.67 -1.69 -19.72
C ARG A 294 -9.65 -1.80 -18.56
N ASN A 295 -9.25 -2.41 -17.46
CA ASN A 295 -10.11 -2.62 -16.30
C ASN A 295 -10.30 -1.34 -15.47
N VAL A 296 -9.25 -0.57 -15.22
CA VAL A 296 -9.35 0.68 -14.45
C VAL A 296 -10.27 1.70 -15.14
N ALA A 297 -10.30 1.71 -16.48
CA ALA A 297 -11.20 2.57 -17.25
C ALA A 297 -12.69 2.24 -17.06
N THR A 298 -13.04 1.06 -16.55
CA THR A 298 -14.43 0.67 -16.27
C THR A 298 -14.93 1.14 -14.90
N VAL A 299 -14.02 1.46 -13.99
CA VAL A 299 -14.34 1.85 -12.59
C VAL A 299 -13.93 3.28 -12.26
N SER A 300 -13.21 3.94 -13.15
CA SER A 300 -12.71 5.30 -12.93
C SER A 300 -12.62 6.11 -14.22
N LYS A 301 -12.24 7.40 -14.07
CA LYS A 301 -11.95 8.30 -15.19
C LYS A 301 -10.49 8.25 -15.66
N VAL A 302 -9.66 7.42 -15.04
CA VAL A 302 -8.25 7.25 -15.43
C VAL A 302 -8.16 6.73 -16.86
N ARG A 303 -7.33 7.37 -17.69
CA ARG A 303 -7.08 6.98 -19.09
C ARG A 303 -5.61 6.80 -19.41
N ARG A 304 -4.73 7.41 -18.63
CA ARG A 304 -3.27 7.33 -18.80
C ARG A 304 -2.63 6.98 -17.47
N ILE A 305 -1.45 6.37 -17.51
CA ILE A 305 -0.70 5.98 -16.32
C ILE A 305 -0.25 7.18 -15.50
N GLU A 306 -0.05 8.33 -16.15
CA GLU A 306 0.33 9.60 -15.49
C GLU A 306 -0.80 10.17 -14.62
N ASP A 307 -2.05 9.80 -14.90
CA ASP A 307 -3.22 10.26 -14.13
C ASP A 307 -3.42 9.44 -12.84
N ILE A 308 -2.61 8.39 -12.62
CA ILE A 308 -2.71 7.51 -11.45
C ILE A 308 -1.89 8.09 -10.30
N GLN A 309 -2.59 8.55 -9.28
CA GLN A 309 -1.98 8.95 -8.02
C GLN A 309 -1.67 7.73 -7.16
N GLY A 310 -0.56 7.78 -6.40
CA GLY A 310 -0.16 6.69 -5.51
C GLY A 310 0.05 5.34 -6.20
N PRO A 311 0.88 5.23 -7.25
CA PRO A 311 1.00 4.06 -8.12
C PRO A 311 1.26 2.76 -7.36
N VAL A 312 2.02 2.80 -6.27
CA VAL A 312 2.30 1.61 -5.45
C VAL A 312 1.06 1.11 -4.72
N GLY A 313 0.24 2.00 -4.15
CA GLY A 313 -1.01 1.61 -3.49
C GLY A 313 -2.00 0.96 -4.44
N VAL A 314 -2.15 1.53 -5.64
CA VAL A 314 -3.01 0.99 -6.70
C VAL A 314 -2.55 -0.41 -7.12
N ALA A 315 -1.27 -0.57 -7.45
CA ALA A 315 -0.75 -1.83 -7.99
C ALA A 315 -0.71 -2.95 -6.94
N HIS A 316 -0.33 -2.63 -5.70
CA HIS A 316 -0.31 -3.60 -4.60
C HIS A 316 -1.73 -4.09 -4.27
N ALA A 317 -2.67 -3.17 -4.14
CA ALA A 317 -4.06 -3.52 -3.83
C ALA A 317 -4.71 -4.35 -4.94
N TYR A 318 -4.42 -4.02 -6.21
CA TYR A 318 -4.88 -4.78 -7.37
C TYR A 318 -4.35 -6.22 -7.34
N ASP A 319 -3.04 -6.41 -7.20
CA ASP A 319 -2.44 -7.74 -7.17
C ASP A 319 -2.88 -8.54 -5.94
N LEU A 320 -2.91 -7.91 -4.78
CA LEU A 320 -3.27 -8.56 -3.53
C LEU A 320 -4.73 -9.02 -3.53
N MET A 321 -5.63 -8.26 -4.15
CA MET A 321 -7.04 -8.64 -4.32
C MET A 321 -7.19 -9.87 -5.23
N HIS A 322 -6.44 -9.95 -6.32
CA HIS A 322 -6.41 -11.13 -7.18
C HIS A 322 -5.82 -12.37 -6.48
N ILE A 323 -4.76 -12.17 -5.67
CA ILE A 323 -4.16 -13.25 -4.87
C ILE A 323 -5.19 -13.76 -3.85
N LEU A 324 -5.90 -12.86 -3.16
CA LEU A 324 -6.96 -13.23 -2.21
C LEU A 324 -8.10 -13.99 -2.89
N ALA A 325 -8.59 -13.54 -4.05
CA ALA A 325 -9.65 -14.20 -4.79
C ALA A 325 -9.26 -15.66 -5.15
N ARG A 326 -8.02 -15.87 -5.61
CA ARG A 326 -7.50 -17.23 -5.88
C ARG A 326 -7.43 -18.09 -4.62
N ALA A 327 -7.08 -17.50 -3.48
CA ALA A 327 -7.06 -18.21 -2.21
C ALA A 327 -8.47 -18.57 -1.74
N ILE A 328 -9.47 -17.73 -1.96
CA ILE A 328 -10.88 -18.02 -1.67
C ILE A 328 -11.36 -19.20 -2.52
N ASP A 329 -11.08 -19.20 -3.82
CA ASP A 329 -11.45 -20.29 -4.72
C ASP A 329 -10.73 -21.60 -4.33
N GLN A 330 -9.43 -21.54 -4.03
CA GLN A 330 -8.66 -22.69 -3.60
C GLN A 330 -9.14 -23.25 -2.25
N ALA A 331 -9.59 -22.39 -1.34
CA ALA A 331 -10.18 -22.79 -0.07
C ALA A 331 -11.59 -23.39 -0.22
N GLY A 332 -12.30 -23.07 -1.31
CA GLY A 332 -13.70 -23.44 -1.53
C GLY A 332 -14.65 -22.87 -0.47
N SER A 333 -14.26 -21.81 0.24
CA SER A 333 -14.96 -21.29 1.43
C SER A 333 -14.62 -19.83 1.70
N THR A 334 -15.51 -19.14 2.44
CA THR A 334 -15.27 -17.83 3.04
C THR A 334 -14.69 -17.90 4.47
N ASP A 335 -14.46 -19.11 4.99
CA ASP A 335 -13.84 -19.29 6.32
C ASP A 335 -12.42 -18.71 6.33
N ARG A 336 -12.16 -17.79 7.25
CA ARG A 336 -10.91 -17.03 7.33
C ARG A 336 -9.69 -17.92 7.56
N LYS A 337 -9.84 -19.02 8.33
CA LYS A 337 -8.76 -19.97 8.54
C LYS A 337 -8.45 -20.75 7.27
N ALA A 338 -9.49 -21.24 6.57
CA ALA A 338 -9.32 -21.97 5.32
C ALA A 338 -8.67 -21.08 4.24
N VAL A 339 -9.09 -19.82 4.11
CA VAL A 339 -8.51 -18.86 3.17
C VAL A 339 -7.07 -18.50 3.55
N ARG A 340 -6.76 -18.33 4.84
CA ARG A 340 -5.39 -18.15 5.32
C ARG A 340 -4.49 -19.32 4.90
N ASP A 341 -4.94 -20.55 5.16
CA ASP A 341 -4.19 -21.77 4.81
C ASP A 341 -4.02 -21.92 3.30
N ALA A 342 -4.97 -21.44 2.50
CA ALA A 342 -4.89 -21.41 1.05
C ALA A 342 -3.90 -20.36 0.55
N LEU A 343 -3.85 -19.14 1.15
CA LEU A 343 -2.87 -18.11 0.81
C LEU A 343 -1.42 -18.62 0.91
N GLU A 344 -1.12 -19.44 1.93
CA GLU A 344 0.20 -20.01 2.16
C GLU A 344 0.56 -21.16 1.16
N LYS A 345 -0.43 -21.66 0.42
CA LYS A 345 -0.30 -22.79 -0.52
C LYS A 345 -0.41 -22.39 -2.00
N LEU A 346 -0.71 -21.12 -2.28
CA LEU A 346 -0.74 -20.62 -3.66
C LEU A 346 0.64 -20.80 -4.31
N ARG A 347 0.68 -21.44 -5.48
CA ARG A 347 1.95 -21.71 -6.18
C ARG A 347 2.48 -20.48 -6.89
N SER A 348 1.64 -19.83 -7.69
CA SER A 348 2.05 -18.66 -8.44
C SER A 348 0.88 -17.76 -8.83
N TYR A 349 1.21 -16.49 -9.06
CA TYR A 349 0.31 -15.49 -9.65
C TYR A 349 1.13 -14.52 -10.50
N ARG A 350 0.75 -14.31 -11.76
CA ARG A 350 1.33 -13.27 -12.62
C ARG A 350 0.52 -11.99 -12.45
N GLY A 351 1.06 -11.09 -11.64
CA GLY A 351 0.44 -9.82 -11.28
C GLY A 351 0.92 -8.64 -12.14
N LEU A 352 0.43 -7.47 -11.78
CA LEU A 352 0.85 -6.18 -12.35
C LEU A 352 2.25 -5.79 -11.86
N VAL A 353 2.53 -6.00 -10.56
CA VAL A 353 3.82 -5.66 -9.94
C VAL A 353 4.90 -6.63 -10.38
N LYS A 354 4.61 -7.93 -10.30
CA LYS A 354 5.55 -9.01 -10.61
C LYS A 354 4.84 -10.36 -10.79
N THR A 355 5.60 -11.37 -11.18
CA THR A 355 5.19 -12.75 -10.97
C THR A 355 5.58 -13.20 -9.56
N TYR A 356 4.59 -13.65 -8.78
CA TYR A 356 4.76 -14.21 -7.45
C TYR A 356 4.84 -15.73 -7.57
N ALA A 357 5.87 -16.36 -6.95
CA ALA A 357 6.07 -17.81 -7.05
C ALA A 357 6.85 -18.36 -5.83
N PRO A 358 6.21 -18.69 -4.73
CA PRO A 358 4.85 -18.38 -4.30
C PRO A 358 4.70 -16.94 -3.75
N PRO A 359 3.48 -16.38 -3.70
CA PRO A 359 3.25 -15.07 -3.07
C PRO A 359 3.57 -15.11 -1.58
N PHE A 360 3.09 -16.10 -0.87
CA PHE A 360 3.28 -16.30 0.57
C PHE A 360 3.65 -17.74 0.90
N THR A 361 4.19 -17.97 2.10
CA THR A 361 4.44 -19.30 2.67
C THR A 361 4.12 -19.28 4.16
N PRO A 362 4.00 -20.41 4.86
CA PRO A 362 3.75 -20.44 6.30
C PRO A 362 4.77 -19.66 7.15
N THR A 363 5.99 -19.46 6.62
CA THR A 363 7.07 -18.73 7.29
C THR A 363 7.38 -17.36 6.71
N ARG A 364 6.70 -16.97 5.63
CA ARG A 364 6.93 -15.69 4.93
C ARG A 364 5.60 -15.11 4.43
N HIS A 365 5.07 -14.15 5.16
CA HIS A 365 3.87 -13.39 4.81
C HIS A 365 4.16 -12.07 4.06
N GLU A 366 5.36 -11.97 3.47
CA GLU A 366 5.85 -10.85 2.66
C GLU A 366 5.90 -11.24 1.19
N ALA A 367 5.29 -10.47 0.31
CA ALA A 367 5.26 -10.78 -1.13
C ALA A 367 6.40 -10.13 -1.92
N LEU A 368 7.02 -9.06 -1.40
CA LEU A 368 8.10 -8.33 -2.05
C LEU A 368 9.47 -8.65 -1.45
N SER A 369 10.51 -8.37 -2.22
CA SER A 369 11.92 -8.49 -1.85
C SER A 369 12.69 -7.24 -2.26
N ALA A 370 13.99 -7.19 -2.01
CA ALA A 370 14.84 -6.08 -2.43
C ALA A 370 14.92 -5.89 -3.97
N ARG A 371 14.55 -6.91 -4.75
CA ARG A 371 14.59 -6.86 -6.22
C ARG A 371 13.58 -5.91 -6.84
N GLU A 372 12.46 -5.69 -6.15
CA GLU A 372 11.39 -4.81 -6.59
C GLU A 372 11.63 -3.35 -6.24
N LEU A 373 12.69 -3.04 -5.46
CA LEU A 373 12.97 -1.68 -5.00
C LEU A 373 13.67 -0.84 -6.08
N LEU A 374 13.14 0.34 -6.31
CA LEU A 374 13.70 1.32 -7.22
C LEU A 374 13.71 2.71 -6.57
N ILE A 375 14.56 3.58 -7.08
CA ILE A 375 14.52 5.01 -6.77
C ILE A 375 13.76 5.71 -7.89
N ALA A 376 12.95 6.67 -7.51
CA ALA A 376 12.18 7.49 -8.42
C ALA A 376 12.37 8.98 -8.09
N ARG A 377 11.98 9.83 -9.03
CA ARG A 377 11.92 11.29 -8.84
C ARG A 377 10.61 11.82 -9.38
N TYR A 378 10.27 13.03 -9.01
CA TYR A 378 9.15 13.74 -9.60
C TYR A 378 9.61 14.50 -10.84
N ARG A 379 8.87 14.39 -11.95
CA ARG A 379 8.98 15.29 -13.09
C ARG A 379 8.36 16.65 -12.74
N ALA A 380 8.59 17.67 -13.60
CA ALA A 380 8.03 19.01 -13.41
C ALA A 380 6.49 19.03 -13.37
N ASP A 381 5.83 18.06 -14.01
CA ASP A 381 4.37 17.86 -13.99
C ASP A 381 3.89 17.08 -12.76
N GLY A 382 4.78 16.72 -11.85
CA GLY A 382 4.46 15.98 -10.62
C GLY A 382 4.36 14.46 -10.77
N VAL A 383 4.58 13.93 -11.96
CA VAL A 383 4.54 12.47 -12.19
C VAL A 383 5.79 11.81 -11.63
N ILE A 384 5.59 10.72 -10.87
CA ILE A 384 6.70 9.91 -10.33
C ILE A 384 7.25 9.01 -11.41
N VAL A 385 8.53 9.16 -11.74
CA VAL A 385 9.22 8.35 -12.75
C VAL A 385 10.46 7.66 -12.15
N PRO A 386 10.74 6.41 -12.54
CA PRO A 386 11.92 5.70 -12.05
C PRO A 386 13.22 6.36 -12.54
N THR A 387 14.28 6.27 -11.71
CA THR A 387 15.65 6.63 -12.07
C THR A 387 16.49 5.37 -12.31
N ASP A 388 17.72 5.55 -12.76
CA ASP A 388 18.69 4.45 -12.95
C ASP A 388 19.62 4.24 -11.73
N ASP A 389 19.29 4.85 -10.57
CA ASP A 389 20.05 4.74 -9.30
C ASP A 389 20.01 3.34 -8.64
#